data_1e21f9b29be83e7a4e0140a3037148d6
#
_entry.id   1e21f9b29be83e7a4e0140a3037148d6
#
_cell.length_a   1.000
_cell.length_b   1.000
_cell.length_c   1.000
_cell.angle_alpha   90.00
_cell.angle_beta   90.00
_cell.angle_gamma   90.00
#
_symmetry.space_group_name_H-M   'P 1'
#
loop_
_entity.id
_entity.type
_entity.pdbx_description
1 polymer ?
#
loop_
_entity_poly.entity_id
_entity_poly.type
_entity_poly.pdbx_seq_one_letter_code
_entity_poly.pdbx_strand_id
1 'polypeptide(L)'
;MSLRVAVVGSGPAGSSAAETLVKAGIETYLFERKLDNAKPCGGAIPLCMVDEFDLPPSIIDRRVRKMKMISPSNIEVNIGSTLKDDEYIGMCRREVMDGFMRDRAAKLGAKLINGTVYALDLPKSSNQPYTLHYTEHREDGLVGDNKSLQVDLVIGADGANSRVAKAIDAGDYNYAIAFQERIRLPEDKMAYYEDLAEMYVGNDVSPDFYAWVFPKYDHVAVGTGTMRVNQAKIKQLQAGIRARAAKRLEGGEIIKVEAHPIPEHPRPRRVVGRVALVGDAAGTVTKSSGEGIYFAAKSARMCAETIVEFSNGGQRIPTEDELKIYLKRWDKQYGMTYKVLDLLQTVFYRSDATREAFVEMCSDIDVQKLTFDSYLYKTVVPANPLVQMKITAKTVGSLIRGHALAPTRSW
;
A
#
# COMPACT_ATOMS: atom_id res chain seq x y z
N MET A 1 18.93 26.79 -16.84
CA MET A 1 18.98 25.32 -17.06
C MET A 1 17.62 24.77 -16.62
N SER A 2 17.00 23.89 -17.39
CA SER A 2 15.76 23.23 -16.95
C SER A 2 16.14 22.06 -16.02
N LEU A 3 15.49 21.94 -14.86
CA LEU A 3 15.70 20.84 -13.91
C LEU A 3 15.30 19.50 -14.57
N ARG A 4 16.18 18.51 -14.49
CA ARG A 4 15.94 17.14 -14.99
C ARG A 4 15.77 16.19 -13.81
N VAL A 5 14.65 15.51 -13.77
CA VAL A 5 14.31 14.58 -12.69
C VAL A 5 14.15 13.16 -13.23
N ALA A 6 14.81 12.21 -12.60
CA ALA A 6 14.54 10.78 -12.81
C ALA A 6 13.63 10.24 -11.72
N VAL A 7 12.56 9.55 -12.12
CA VAL A 7 11.67 8.80 -11.24
C VAL A 7 11.88 7.31 -11.52
N VAL A 8 12.35 6.56 -10.53
CA VAL A 8 12.67 5.14 -10.68
C VAL A 8 11.54 4.28 -10.13
N GLY A 9 10.84 3.58 -11.01
CA GLY A 9 9.63 2.80 -10.75
C GLY A 9 8.36 3.55 -11.13
N SER A 10 7.45 2.91 -11.88
CA SER A 10 6.20 3.49 -12.38
C SER A 10 4.93 2.92 -11.72
N GLY A 11 5.05 2.39 -10.49
CA GLY A 11 3.87 2.10 -9.67
C GLY A 11 3.13 3.39 -9.25
N PRO A 12 2.12 3.31 -8.37
CA PRO A 12 1.32 4.47 -7.97
C PRO A 12 2.15 5.66 -7.49
N ALA A 13 3.26 5.41 -6.79
CA ALA A 13 4.16 6.47 -6.36
C ALA A 13 4.85 7.17 -7.54
N GLY A 14 5.56 6.40 -8.37
CA GLY A 14 6.34 7.01 -9.44
C GLY A 14 5.48 7.68 -10.50
N SER A 15 4.37 7.06 -10.87
CA SER A 15 3.41 7.66 -11.81
C SER A 15 2.82 8.97 -11.29
N SER A 16 2.46 9.02 -10.00
CA SER A 16 1.95 10.25 -9.37
C SER A 16 2.99 11.36 -9.31
N ALA A 17 4.24 11.03 -8.95
CA ALA A 17 5.33 12.00 -8.96
C ALA A 17 5.61 12.53 -10.37
N ALA A 18 5.74 11.63 -11.35
CA ALA A 18 6.01 12.01 -12.74
C ALA A 18 4.92 12.91 -13.32
N GLU A 19 3.64 12.55 -13.10
CA GLU A 19 2.50 13.36 -13.52
C GLU A 19 2.55 14.78 -12.93
N THR A 20 2.84 14.89 -11.64
CA THR A 20 2.93 16.19 -10.95
C THR A 20 4.05 17.06 -11.51
N LEU A 21 5.23 16.46 -11.74
CA LEU A 21 6.39 17.17 -12.26
C LEU A 21 6.18 17.65 -13.69
N VAL A 22 5.65 16.81 -14.58
CA VAL A 22 5.45 17.20 -16.00
C VAL A 22 4.33 18.25 -16.15
N LYS A 23 3.28 18.20 -15.31
CA LYS A 23 2.26 19.26 -15.25
C LYS A 23 2.85 20.63 -14.89
N ALA A 24 3.96 20.66 -14.17
CA ALA A 24 4.71 21.87 -13.84
C ALA A 24 5.80 22.22 -14.87
N GLY A 25 5.90 21.49 -15.98
CA GLY A 25 6.86 21.73 -17.05
C GLY A 25 8.27 21.24 -16.76
N ILE A 26 8.48 20.40 -15.71
CA ILE A 26 9.77 19.85 -15.34
C ILE A 26 10.10 18.64 -16.20
N GLU A 27 11.28 18.61 -16.80
CA GLU A 27 11.75 17.49 -17.60
C GLU A 27 11.90 16.23 -16.73
N THR A 28 11.08 15.21 -17.00
CA THR A 28 10.94 14.03 -16.15
C THR A 28 11.13 12.75 -16.95
N TYR A 29 12.02 11.88 -16.45
CA TYR A 29 12.28 10.54 -16.96
C TYR A 29 11.68 9.52 -16.00
N LEU A 30 10.72 8.70 -16.48
CA LEU A 30 10.03 7.69 -15.70
C LEU A 30 10.53 6.29 -16.10
N PHE A 31 11.19 5.61 -15.17
CA PHE A 31 11.73 4.25 -15.41
C PHE A 31 10.77 3.18 -14.94
N GLU A 32 10.56 2.17 -15.78
CA GLU A 32 9.86 0.94 -15.39
C GLU A 32 10.54 -0.28 -15.98
N ARG A 33 10.85 -1.24 -15.13
CA ARG A 33 11.52 -2.48 -15.53
C ARG A 33 10.59 -3.48 -16.22
N LYS A 34 9.28 -3.40 -15.97
CA LYS A 34 8.29 -4.35 -16.47
C LYS A 34 6.93 -3.67 -16.62
N LEU A 35 6.59 -3.31 -17.84
CA LEU A 35 5.38 -2.54 -18.16
C LEU A 35 4.07 -3.30 -17.90
N ASP A 36 4.09 -4.63 -18.01
CA ASP A 36 2.96 -5.54 -17.78
C ASP A 36 2.93 -6.11 -16.35
N ASN A 37 3.64 -5.49 -15.41
CA ASN A 37 3.80 -6.03 -14.06
C ASN A 37 2.50 -5.96 -13.25
N ALA A 38 2.04 -7.12 -12.82
CA ALA A 38 0.99 -7.27 -11.82
C ALA A 38 1.62 -7.41 -10.43
N LYS A 39 1.87 -6.30 -9.72
CA LYS A 39 2.40 -6.36 -8.35
C LYS A 39 1.45 -7.14 -7.44
N PRO A 40 1.92 -8.13 -6.66
CA PRO A 40 1.12 -8.83 -5.67
C PRO A 40 0.44 -7.85 -4.71
N CYS A 41 -0.89 -7.90 -4.63
CA CYS A 41 -1.65 -6.96 -3.80
C CYS A 41 -3.12 -7.39 -3.68
N GLY A 42 -3.70 -7.18 -2.50
CA GLY A 42 -5.15 -7.27 -2.30
C GLY A 42 -5.94 -6.30 -3.18
N GLY A 43 -5.35 -5.18 -3.59
CA GLY A 43 -5.89 -4.21 -4.56
C GLY A 43 -7.06 -3.38 -4.06
N ALA A 44 -7.26 -3.32 -2.75
CA ALA A 44 -8.24 -2.44 -2.13
C ALA A 44 -7.71 -1.00 -2.12
N ILE A 45 -8.50 -0.07 -2.61
CA ILE A 45 -8.21 1.37 -2.60
C ILE A 45 -9.35 2.15 -1.94
N PRO A 46 -9.05 3.21 -1.17
CA PRO A 46 -10.06 4.05 -0.56
C PRO A 46 -10.75 4.95 -1.59
N LEU A 47 -11.97 5.37 -1.29
CA LEU A 47 -12.76 6.24 -2.18
C LEU A 47 -12.03 7.56 -2.48
N CYS A 48 -11.40 8.18 -1.47
CA CYS A 48 -10.62 9.41 -1.68
C CYS A 48 -9.48 9.26 -2.69
N MET A 49 -8.95 8.06 -2.91
CA MET A 49 -7.95 7.85 -3.95
C MET A 49 -8.55 7.97 -5.35
N VAL A 50 -9.78 7.50 -5.53
CA VAL A 50 -10.49 7.59 -6.82
C VAL A 50 -10.67 9.06 -7.20
N ASP A 51 -11.15 9.87 -6.27
CA ASP A 51 -11.41 11.29 -6.49
C ASP A 51 -10.11 12.09 -6.58
N GLU A 52 -9.19 11.93 -5.62
CA GLU A 52 -7.98 12.73 -5.54
C GLU A 52 -7.01 12.50 -6.71
N PHE A 53 -7.00 11.29 -7.26
CA PHE A 53 -6.11 10.92 -8.36
C PHE A 53 -6.84 10.78 -9.70
N ASP A 54 -8.08 11.27 -9.82
CA ASP A 54 -8.89 11.25 -11.05
C ASP A 54 -8.88 9.87 -11.71
N LEU A 55 -9.15 8.81 -10.92
CA LEU A 55 -9.16 7.44 -11.41
C LEU A 55 -10.50 7.15 -12.08
N PRO A 56 -10.52 6.70 -13.35
CA PRO A 56 -11.77 6.43 -14.03
C PRO A 56 -12.48 5.20 -13.46
N PRO A 57 -13.81 5.15 -13.47
CA PRO A 57 -14.57 4.00 -12.97
C PRO A 57 -14.19 2.67 -13.62
N SER A 58 -13.63 2.68 -14.83
CA SER A 58 -13.22 1.50 -15.58
C SER A 58 -12.05 0.72 -14.98
N ILE A 59 -11.28 1.32 -14.06
CA ILE A 59 -10.20 0.60 -13.36
C ILE A 59 -10.69 -0.13 -12.10
N ILE A 60 -11.94 0.12 -11.68
CA ILE A 60 -12.54 -0.51 -10.50
C ILE A 60 -13.21 -1.81 -10.94
N ASP A 61 -12.61 -2.95 -10.57
CA ASP A 61 -13.16 -4.27 -10.89
C ASP A 61 -14.42 -4.58 -10.07
N ARG A 62 -14.42 -4.22 -8.78
CA ARG A 62 -15.54 -4.43 -7.84
C ARG A 62 -15.68 -3.23 -6.89
N ARG A 63 -16.93 -2.94 -6.52
CA ARG A 63 -17.28 -1.93 -5.53
C ARG A 63 -17.74 -2.65 -4.26
N VAL A 64 -16.81 -2.88 -3.34
CA VAL A 64 -17.10 -3.59 -2.10
C VAL A 64 -17.81 -2.66 -1.13
N ARG A 65 -19.00 -3.06 -0.73
CA ARG A 65 -19.85 -2.38 0.26
C ARG A 65 -20.09 -3.21 1.51
N LYS A 66 -19.73 -4.50 1.46
CA LYS A 66 -19.83 -5.45 2.57
C LYS A 66 -18.42 -5.95 2.90
N MET A 67 -17.96 -5.67 4.10
CA MET A 67 -16.71 -6.19 4.61
C MET A 67 -17.02 -7.11 5.79
N LYS A 68 -16.72 -8.39 5.66
CA LYS A 68 -16.84 -9.35 6.78
C LYS A 68 -15.53 -9.41 7.55
N MET A 69 -15.62 -9.13 8.85
CA MET A 69 -14.57 -9.43 9.81
C MET A 69 -14.86 -10.80 10.43
N ILE A 70 -13.91 -11.72 10.38
CA ILE A 70 -14.09 -13.11 10.82
C ILE A 70 -13.11 -13.41 11.93
N SER A 71 -13.64 -13.69 13.12
CA SER A 71 -12.89 -13.90 14.35
C SER A 71 -12.18 -15.26 14.40
N PRO A 72 -11.24 -15.49 15.36
CA PRO A 72 -10.65 -16.80 15.57
C PRO A 72 -11.65 -17.94 15.79
N SER A 73 -12.79 -17.68 16.42
CA SER A 73 -13.90 -18.63 16.59
C SER A 73 -14.88 -18.70 15.42
N ASN A 74 -14.57 -18.05 14.29
CA ASN A 74 -15.41 -17.92 13.08
C ASN A 74 -16.74 -17.15 13.29
N ILE A 75 -16.79 -16.23 14.26
CA ILE A 75 -17.87 -15.26 14.33
C ILE A 75 -17.68 -14.25 13.18
N GLU A 76 -18.75 -14.05 12.40
CA GLU A 76 -18.75 -13.13 11.25
C GLU A 76 -19.47 -11.82 11.63
N VAL A 77 -18.80 -10.69 11.44
CA VAL A 77 -19.36 -9.35 11.61
C VAL A 77 -19.24 -8.60 10.29
N ASN A 78 -20.39 -8.19 9.73
CA ASN A 78 -20.39 -7.31 8.55
C ASN A 78 -20.30 -5.86 8.99
N ILE A 79 -19.24 -5.17 8.59
CA ILE A 79 -18.94 -3.78 8.99
C ILE A 79 -19.35 -2.74 7.95
N GLY A 80 -19.99 -3.12 6.85
CA GLY A 80 -20.38 -2.21 5.77
C GLY A 80 -21.71 -1.46 5.95
N SER A 81 -22.40 -1.64 7.09
CA SER A 81 -23.76 -1.12 7.28
C SER A 81 -23.86 0.41 7.38
N THR A 82 -22.75 1.12 7.59
CA THR A 82 -22.73 2.58 7.73
C THR A 82 -22.35 3.30 6.44
N LEU A 83 -22.02 2.58 5.37
CA LEU A 83 -21.67 3.17 4.08
C LEU A 83 -22.89 3.82 3.43
N LYS A 84 -22.73 5.03 2.92
CA LYS A 84 -23.72 5.70 2.07
C LYS A 84 -23.82 5.00 0.71
N ASP A 85 -24.84 5.35 -0.07
CA ASP A 85 -25.13 4.66 -1.34
C ASP A 85 -24.02 4.80 -2.38
N ASP A 86 -23.27 5.88 -2.34
CA ASP A 86 -22.15 6.19 -3.21
C ASP A 86 -20.78 5.77 -2.63
N GLU A 87 -20.74 5.32 -1.35
CA GLU A 87 -19.50 4.92 -0.70
C GLU A 87 -19.19 3.43 -0.91
N TYR A 88 -17.94 3.14 -1.21
CA TYR A 88 -17.41 1.78 -1.43
C TYR A 88 -15.90 1.72 -1.25
N ILE A 89 -15.38 0.52 -1.07
CA ILE A 89 -13.96 0.20 -1.23
C ILE A 89 -13.76 -0.25 -2.67
N GLY A 90 -12.93 0.45 -3.43
CA GLY A 90 -12.58 0.05 -4.79
C GLY A 90 -11.65 -1.15 -4.79
N MET A 91 -12.02 -2.23 -5.50
CA MET A 91 -11.12 -3.35 -5.77
C MET A 91 -10.60 -3.24 -7.19
N CYS A 92 -9.29 -3.24 -7.37
CA CYS A 92 -8.67 -3.07 -8.68
C CYS A 92 -7.54 -4.07 -8.91
N ARG A 93 -7.32 -4.43 -10.17
CA ARG A 93 -6.12 -5.13 -10.60
C ARG A 93 -4.98 -4.13 -10.76
N ARG A 94 -3.83 -4.44 -10.16
CA ARG A 94 -2.67 -3.54 -10.16
C ARG A 94 -2.11 -3.30 -11.55
N GLU A 95 -2.12 -4.30 -12.43
CA GLU A 95 -1.71 -4.16 -13.82
C GLU A 95 -2.56 -3.13 -14.58
N VAL A 96 -3.87 -3.04 -14.28
CA VAL A 96 -4.78 -2.07 -14.90
C VAL A 96 -4.58 -0.67 -14.33
N MET A 97 -4.60 -0.55 -13.01
CA MET A 97 -4.46 0.74 -12.33
C MET A 97 -3.07 1.36 -12.53
N ASP A 98 -2.00 0.58 -12.31
CA ASP A 98 -0.63 1.06 -12.45
C ASP A 98 -0.35 1.44 -13.93
N GLY A 99 -0.84 0.63 -14.88
CA GLY A 99 -0.78 0.93 -16.32
C GLY A 99 -1.45 2.26 -16.65
N PHE A 100 -2.68 2.45 -16.20
CA PHE A 100 -3.42 3.70 -16.42
C PHE A 100 -2.67 4.93 -15.89
N MET A 101 -2.19 4.89 -14.65
CA MET A 101 -1.47 6.02 -14.05
C MET A 101 -0.15 6.32 -14.77
N ARG A 102 0.61 5.28 -15.11
CA ARG A 102 1.86 5.39 -15.87
C ARG A 102 1.63 6.00 -17.26
N ASP A 103 0.68 5.45 -18.01
CA ASP A 103 0.39 5.88 -19.37
C ASP A 103 -0.15 7.31 -19.41
N ARG A 104 -0.91 7.71 -18.38
CA ARG A 104 -1.35 9.11 -18.21
C ARG A 104 -0.17 10.03 -17.97
N ALA A 105 0.77 9.68 -17.11
CA ALA A 105 1.98 10.48 -16.89
C ALA A 105 2.82 10.60 -18.17
N ALA A 106 2.96 9.52 -18.95
CA ALA A 106 3.66 9.52 -20.23
C ALA A 106 2.95 10.42 -21.27
N LYS A 107 1.62 10.34 -21.38
CA LYS A 107 0.82 11.20 -22.27
C LYS A 107 0.94 12.69 -21.91
N LEU A 108 1.16 13.02 -20.64
CA LEU A 108 1.38 14.39 -20.17
C LEU A 108 2.82 14.88 -20.39
N GLY A 109 3.72 14.03 -20.89
CA GLY A 109 5.07 14.42 -21.27
C GLY A 109 6.21 13.76 -20.46
N ALA A 110 5.92 12.84 -19.54
CA ALA A 110 6.97 12.06 -18.90
C ALA A 110 7.65 11.13 -19.93
N LYS A 111 8.96 11.16 -19.98
CA LYS A 111 9.76 10.31 -20.86
C LYS A 111 9.82 8.90 -20.24
N LEU A 112 8.90 8.04 -20.65
CA LEU A 112 8.85 6.65 -20.17
C LEU A 112 10.01 5.85 -20.75
N ILE A 113 10.81 5.23 -19.88
CA ILE A 113 11.92 4.35 -20.25
C ILE A 113 11.63 2.95 -19.73
N ASN A 114 11.38 2.00 -20.64
CA ASN A 114 11.29 0.59 -20.28
C ASN A 114 12.70 0.06 -20.00
N GLY A 115 13.07 0.01 -18.73
CA GLY A 115 14.42 -0.39 -18.36
C GLY A 115 14.60 -0.59 -16.86
N THR A 116 15.59 -1.42 -16.53
CA THR A 116 15.96 -1.71 -15.15
C THR A 116 17.14 -0.82 -14.73
N VAL A 117 16.88 0.15 -13.86
CA VAL A 117 17.97 0.89 -13.18
C VAL A 117 18.68 -0.06 -12.23
N TYR A 118 19.97 -0.28 -12.43
CA TYR A 118 20.76 -1.20 -11.62
C TYR A 118 21.82 -0.50 -10.74
N ALA A 119 22.21 0.71 -11.06
CA ALA A 119 23.13 1.50 -10.23
C ALA A 119 22.82 3.01 -10.31
N LEU A 120 23.18 3.73 -9.27
CA LEU A 120 23.08 5.18 -9.14
C LEU A 120 24.42 5.71 -8.63
N ASP A 121 25.13 6.48 -9.44
CA ASP A 121 26.34 7.18 -9.02
C ASP A 121 25.96 8.49 -8.33
N LEU A 122 26.46 8.63 -7.11
CA LEU A 122 26.27 9.84 -6.33
C LEU A 122 27.33 10.88 -6.70
N PRO A 123 26.96 12.15 -6.87
CA PRO A 123 27.91 13.20 -7.22
C PRO A 123 28.90 13.47 -6.09
N LYS A 124 30.15 13.78 -6.45
CA LYS A 124 31.20 14.16 -5.47
C LYS A 124 31.02 15.58 -4.95
N SER A 125 30.25 16.42 -5.62
CA SER A 125 29.95 17.80 -5.24
C SER A 125 28.51 18.16 -5.60
N SER A 126 27.94 19.16 -4.92
CA SER A 126 26.54 19.57 -5.05
C SER A 126 26.13 20.05 -6.46
N ASN A 127 27.10 20.46 -7.29
CA ASN A 127 26.83 20.98 -8.64
C ASN A 127 26.91 19.89 -9.73
N GLN A 128 27.37 18.67 -9.39
CA GLN A 128 27.44 17.59 -10.35
C GLN A 128 26.12 16.85 -10.45
N PRO A 129 25.76 16.32 -11.64
CA PRO A 129 24.55 15.52 -11.81
C PRO A 129 24.71 14.14 -11.16
N TYR A 130 23.58 13.48 -10.91
CA TYR A 130 23.50 12.05 -10.64
C TYR A 130 23.58 11.29 -11.96
N THR A 131 24.19 10.11 -11.96
CA THR A 131 24.19 9.22 -13.12
C THR A 131 23.44 7.94 -12.79
N LEU A 132 22.33 7.70 -13.47
CA LEU A 132 21.61 6.43 -13.40
C LEU A 132 22.17 5.51 -14.48
N HIS A 133 22.51 4.28 -14.09
CA HIS A 133 22.88 3.21 -15.02
C HIS A 133 21.71 2.24 -15.13
N TYR A 134 21.28 1.96 -16.35
CA TYR A 134 20.13 1.08 -16.59
C TYR A 134 20.35 0.19 -17.80
N THR A 135 19.70 -0.96 -17.77
CA THR A 135 19.58 -1.84 -18.93
C THR A 135 18.22 -1.58 -19.56
N GLU A 136 18.21 -1.18 -20.82
CA GLU A 136 16.97 -0.98 -21.57
C GLU A 136 16.34 -2.34 -21.89
N HIS A 137 15.00 -2.44 -21.90
CA HIS A 137 14.28 -3.61 -22.34
C HIS A 137 13.67 -3.34 -23.70
N ARG A 138 13.90 -4.26 -24.63
CA ARG A 138 13.38 -4.16 -25.99
C ARG A 138 11.94 -4.65 -26.05
N GLU A 139 11.17 -4.18 -27.03
CA GLU A 139 9.77 -4.58 -27.25
C GLU A 139 9.65 -6.09 -27.55
N ASP A 140 10.69 -6.69 -28.15
CA ASP A 140 10.76 -8.14 -28.40
C ASP A 140 11.04 -8.99 -27.15
N GLY A 141 11.11 -8.37 -25.97
CA GLY A 141 11.38 -9.02 -24.69
C GLY A 141 12.85 -9.38 -24.44
N LEU A 142 13.73 -9.08 -25.38
CA LEU A 142 15.18 -9.27 -25.19
C LEU A 142 15.78 -8.17 -24.31
N VAL A 143 16.87 -8.50 -23.63
CA VAL A 143 17.67 -7.54 -22.88
C VAL A 143 18.37 -6.63 -23.88
N GLY A 144 18.13 -5.33 -23.78
CA GLY A 144 18.77 -4.34 -24.61
C GLY A 144 20.12 -3.86 -24.05
N ASP A 145 20.57 -2.71 -24.52
CA ASP A 145 21.87 -2.17 -24.17
C ASP A 145 21.91 -1.56 -22.76
N ASN A 146 23.10 -1.58 -22.17
CA ASN A 146 23.39 -0.81 -20.99
C ASN A 146 23.58 0.66 -21.37
N LYS A 147 22.80 1.52 -20.73
CA LYS A 147 22.78 2.97 -20.95
C LYS A 147 23.00 3.72 -19.64
N SER A 148 23.32 5.00 -19.77
CA SER A 148 23.38 5.91 -18.63
C SER A 148 22.61 7.19 -18.91
N LEU A 149 22.06 7.79 -17.85
CA LEU A 149 21.35 9.06 -17.90
C LEU A 149 21.80 9.96 -16.76
N GLN A 150 22.14 11.20 -17.10
CA GLN A 150 22.48 12.22 -16.11
C GLN A 150 21.27 13.10 -15.80
N VAL A 151 20.99 13.28 -14.51
CA VAL A 151 19.88 14.10 -14.00
C VAL A 151 20.30 14.91 -12.78
N ASP A 152 19.54 15.93 -12.46
CA ASP A 152 19.81 16.83 -11.37
C ASP A 152 19.23 16.35 -10.04
N LEU A 153 18.13 15.56 -10.10
CA LEU A 153 17.40 15.03 -8.95
C LEU A 153 16.85 13.63 -9.24
N VAL A 154 16.78 12.78 -8.22
CA VAL A 154 16.23 11.41 -8.33
C VAL A 154 15.10 11.19 -7.32
N ILE A 155 13.98 10.62 -7.77
CA ILE A 155 12.92 10.10 -6.92
C ILE A 155 12.97 8.57 -6.98
N GLY A 156 13.26 7.93 -5.85
CA GLY A 156 13.21 6.47 -5.70
C GLY A 156 11.79 6.03 -5.37
N ALA A 157 11.11 5.43 -6.35
CA ALA A 157 9.76 4.87 -6.26
C ALA A 157 9.74 3.36 -6.62
N ASP A 158 10.88 2.70 -6.50
CA ASP A 158 11.18 1.35 -6.98
C ASP A 158 10.80 0.24 -5.98
N GLY A 159 9.90 0.56 -5.05
CA GLY A 159 9.24 -0.39 -4.16
C GLY A 159 10.08 -0.85 -2.97
N ALA A 160 9.60 -1.87 -2.27
CA ALA A 160 10.17 -2.33 -1.00
C ALA A 160 11.65 -2.73 -1.10
N ASN A 161 12.06 -3.33 -2.22
CA ASN A 161 13.45 -3.75 -2.48
C ASN A 161 14.28 -2.66 -3.19
N SER A 162 13.99 -1.39 -2.93
CA SER A 162 14.57 -0.23 -3.60
C SER A 162 16.09 -0.27 -3.73
N ARG A 163 16.55 -0.16 -4.98
CA ARG A 163 17.98 0.01 -5.31
C ARG A 163 18.42 1.44 -5.06
N VAL A 164 17.52 2.40 -5.29
CA VAL A 164 17.79 3.81 -4.99
C VAL A 164 18.03 4.00 -3.49
N ALA A 165 17.19 3.38 -2.63
CA ALA A 165 17.38 3.41 -1.18
C ALA A 165 18.73 2.82 -0.75
N LYS A 166 19.16 1.72 -1.38
CA LYS A 166 20.49 1.12 -1.12
C LYS A 166 21.62 2.04 -1.57
N ALA A 167 21.50 2.67 -2.72
CA ALA A 167 22.55 3.56 -3.25
C ALA A 167 22.82 4.77 -2.34
N ILE A 168 21.80 5.31 -1.67
CA ILE A 168 21.93 6.43 -0.73
C ILE A 168 22.14 6.00 0.72
N ASP A 169 22.31 4.71 0.98
CA ASP A 169 22.37 4.13 2.33
C ASP A 169 21.21 4.64 3.22
N ALA A 170 19.97 4.49 2.74
CA ALA A 170 18.78 4.98 3.41
C ALA A 170 18.48 4.30 4.76
N GLY A 171 19.26 3.30 5.12
CA GLY A 171 19.06 2.44 6.28
C GLY A 171 18.05 1.33 6.03
N ASP A 172 18.05 0.36 6.93
CA ASP A 172 17.14 -0.78 6.88
C ASP A 172 15.76 -0.44 7.44
N TYR A 173 14.79 -1.28 7.13
CA TYR A 173 13.45 -1.26 7.72
C TYR A 173 12.97 -2.69 7.99
N ASN A 174 12.08 -2.84 8.95
CA ASN A 174 11.37 -4.09 9.16
C ASN A 174 10.27 -4.25 8.10
N TYR A 175 9.97 -5.49 7.75
CA TYR A 175 8.93 -5.79 6.79
C TYR A 175 8.12 -7.03 7.20
N ALA A 176 6.84 -7.02 6.85
CA ALA A 176 5.99 -8.19 6.82
C ALA A 176 6.08 -8.86 5.44
N ILE A 177 5.81 -10.15 5.37
CA ILE A 177 5.62 -10.87 4.11
C ILE A 177 4.13 -11.06 3.89
N ALA A 178 3.64 -10.58 2.76
CA ALA A 178 2.36 -10.96 2.20
C ALA A 178 2.55 -12.14 1.24
N PHE A 179 1.69 -13.14 1.37
CA PHE A 179 1.60 -14.28 0.47
C PHE A 179 0.16 -14.43 0.03
N GLN A 180 -0.08 -14.58 -1.27
CA GLN A 180 -1.43 -14.76 -1.79
C GLN A 180 -1.49 -15.69 -2.98
N GLU A 181 -2.65 -16.28 -3.15
CA GLU A 181 -3.06 -17.03 -4.33
C GLU A 181 -4.17 -16.25 -5.04
N ARG A 182 -4.05 -16.11 -6.36
CA ARG A 182 -5.17 -15.69 -7.20
C ARG A 182 -5.96 -16.95 -7.54
N ILE A 183 -7.23 -16.98 -7.21
CA ILE A 183 -8.10 -18.14 -7.38
C ILE A 183 -9.28 -17.74 -8.24
N ARG A 184 -9.38 -18.35 -9.44
CA ARG A 184 -10.57 -18.24 -10.27
C ARG A 184 -11.66 -19.11 -9.69
N LEU A 185 -12.79 -18.52 -9.35
CA LEU A 185 -13.92 -19.23 -8.78
C LEU A 185 -14.96 -19.54 -9.86
N PRO A 186 -15.79 -20.59 -9.64
CA PRO A 186 -17.04 -20.77 -10.37
C PRO A 186 -17.94 -19.55 -10.26
N GLU A 187 -18.82 -19.34 -11.23
CA GLU A 187 -19.66 -18.13 -11.34
C GLU A 187 -20.57 -17.93 -10.12
N ASP A 188 -21.19 -19.01 -9.62
CA ASP A 188 -22.02 -18.98 -8.41
C ASP A 188 -21.22 -18.54 -7.17
N LYS A 189 -19.98 -18.93 -7.05
CA LYS A 189 -19.08 -18.53 -5.97
C LYS A 189 -18.60 -17.08 -6.15
N MET A 190 -18.32 -16.65 -7.38
CA MET A 190 -17.99 -15.25 -7.65
C MET A 190 -19.15 -14.29 -7.38
N ALA A 191 -20.40 -14.71 -7.61
CA ALA A 191 -21.59 -13.93 -7.27
C ALA A 191 -21.67 -13.59 -5.78
N TYR A 192 -21.20 -14.49 -4.89
CA TYR A 192 -21.11 -14.20 -3.47
C TYR A 192 -20.18 -13.02 -3.15
N TYR A 193 -19.14 -12.84 -3.95
CA TYR A 193 -18.15 -11.78 -3.80
C TYR A 193 -18.42 -10.55 -4.68
N GLU A 194 -19.63 -10.35 -5.19
CA GLU A 194 -19.96 -9.23 -6.08
C GLU A 194 -19.64 -7.87 -5.43
N ASP A 195 -20.09 -7.69 -4.17
CA ASP A 195 -19.89 -6.47 -3.37
C ASP A 195 -19.28 -6.75 -1.98
N LEU A 196 -18.68 -7.94 -1.78
CA LEU A 196 -18.24 -8.43 -0.48
C LEU A 196 -16.75 -8.77 -0.49
N ALA A 197 -16.06 -8.37 0.57
CA ALA A 197 -14.69 -8.79 0.91
C ALA A 197 -14.66 -9.38 2.33
N GLU A 198 -13.66 -10.22 2.60
CA GLU A 198 -13.49 -10.88 3.88
C GLU A 198 -12.10 -10.64 4.46
N MET A 199 -12.06 -10.33 5.75
CA MET A 199 -10.85 -10.30 6.57
C MET A 199 -10.95 -11.33 7.68
N TYR A 200 -9.92 -12.15 7.81
CA TYR A 200 -9.81 -13.19 8.82
C TYR A 200 -8.70 -12.84 9.81
N VAL A 201 -8.98 -12.95 11.08
CA VAL A 201 -7.99 -12.85 12.14
C VAL A 201 -7.91 -14.15 12.93
N GLY A 202 -6.73 -14.49 13.44
CA GLY A 202 -6.49 -15.72 14.21
C GLY A 202 -5.06 -16.23 14.03
N ASN A 203 -4.52 -16.91 15.02
CA ASN A 203 -3.17 -17.47 14.96
C ASN A 203 -2.97 -18.51 13.84
N ASP A 204 -4.06 -19.14 13.41
CA ASP A 204 -4.09 -20.14 12.33
C ASP A 204 -3.94 -19.51 10.93
N VAL A 205 -4.31 -18.23 10.78
CA VAL A 205 -4.24 -17.49 9.51
C VAL A 205 -3.18 -16.40 9.52
N SER A 206 -2.96 -15.74 10.67
CA SER A 206 -1.86 -14.79 10.90
C SER A 206 -1.69 -14.51 12.39
N PRO A 207 -0.48 -14.70 12.98
CA PRO A 207 -0.25 -14.41 14.39
C PRO A 207 -0.11 -12.92 14.71
N ASP A 208 0.13 -12.05 13.72
CA ASP A 208 0.55 -10.66 13.91
C ASP A 208 0.04 -9.70 12.84
N PHE A 209 -0.79 -10.20 11.92
CA PHE A 209 -1.44 -9.47 10.85
C PHE A 209 -2.85 -10.04 10.62
N TYR A 210 -3.33 -10.12 9.38
CA TYR A 210 -4.61 -10.73 9.01
C TYR A 210 -4.49 -11.51 7.70
N ALA A 211 -5.51 -12.31 7.41
CA ALA A 211 -5.69 -12.94 6.12
C ALA A 211 -6.94 -12.36 5.42
N TRP A 212 -7.01 -12.51 4.11
CA TRP A 212 -8.05 -11.89 3.30
C TRP A 212 -8.57 -12.80 2.17
N VAL A 213 -9.82 -12.56 1.77
CA VAL A 213 -10.40 -12.98 0.50
C VAL A 213 -10.99 -11.74 -0.16
N PHE A 214 -10.28 -11.20 -1.14
CA PHE A 214 -10.61 -9.93 -1.80
C PHE A 214 -10.97 -10.17 -3.26
N PRO A 215 -12.18 -9.77 -3.69
CA PRO A 215 -12.62 -9.97 -5.07
C PRO A 215 -11.87 -9.08 -6.05
N LYS A 216 -11.68 -9.60 -7.24
CA LYS A 216 -11.21 -8.91 -8.43
C LYS A 216 -12.21 -9.11 -9.58
N TYR A 217 -11.78 -8.86 -10.78
CA TYR A 217 -12.59 -8.98 -11.98
C TYR A 217 -13.23 -10.38 -12.11
N ASP A 218 -12.42 -11.44 -12.24
CA ASP A 218 -12.84 -12.83 -12.51
C ASP A 218 -12.26 -13.83 -11.49
N HIS A 219 -11.66 -13.34 -10.42
CA HIS A 219 -10.99 -14.17 -9.41
C HIS A 219 -11.01 -13.47 -8.05
N VAL A 220 -10.64 -14.20 -7.02
CA VAL A 220 -10.36 -13.65 -5.69
C VAL A 220 -8.86 -13.72 -5.38
N ALA A 221 -8.35 -12.72 -4.68
CA ALA A 221 -7.04 -12.75 -4.05
C ALA A 221 -7.21 -13.31 -2.64
N VAL A 222 -6.73 -14.54 -2.40
CA VAL A 222 -6.75 -15.22 -1.10
C VAL A 222 -5.35 -15.17 -0.53
N GLY A 223 -5.17 -14.49 0.58
CA GLY A 223 -3.83 -14.30 1.10
C GLY A 223 -3.75 -14.09 2.60
N THR A 224 -2.53 -14.08 3.08
CA THR A 224 -2.17 -13.76 4.46
C THR A 224 -0.91 -12.93 4.51
N GLY A 225 -0.77 -12.15 5.60
CA GLY A 225 0.46 -11.44 5.93
C GLY A 225 1.00 -11.89 7.27
N THR A 226 2.31 -11.80 7.45
CA THR A 226 2.94 -12.00 8.75
C THR A 226 4.28 -11.27 8.82
N MET A 227 4.70 -10.88 10.02
CA MET A 227 6.00 -10.28 10.25
C MET A 227 7.14 -11.24 9.88
N ARG A 228 8.29 -10.67 9.50
CA ARG A 228 9.47 -11.41 9.06
C ARG A 228 9.86 -12.55 10.02
N VAL A 229 9.72 -12.36 11.32
CA VAL A 229 10.02 -13.37 12.33
C VAL A 229 9.22 -14.68 12.17
N ASN A 230 8.02 -14.59 11.62
CA ASN A 230 7.11 -15.71 11.38
C ASN A 230 7.07 -16.18 9.91
N GLN A 231 7.89 -15.60 9.02
CA GLN A 231 7.79 -15.87 7.57
C GLN A 231 7.98 -17.34 7.21
N ALA A 232 8.71 -18.14 8.01
CA ALA A 232 8.85 -19.57 7.77
C ALA A 232 7.52 -20.34 7.81
N LYS A 233 6.51 -19.79 8.50
CA LYS A 233 5.16 -20.36 8.62
C LYS A 233 4.20 -19.90 7.52
N ILE A 234 4.61 -19.05 6.59
CA ILE A 234 3.70 -18.37 5.66
C ILE A 234 2.84 -19.34 4.83
N LYS A 235 3.39 -20.48 4.41
CA LYS A 235 2.63 -21.51 3.70
C LYS A 235 1.60 -22.21 4.58
N GLN A 236 1.91 -22.41 5.86
CA GLN A 236 0.98 -22.98 6.84
C GLN A 236 -0.17 -21.99 7.12
N LEU A 237 0.13 -20.70 7.26
CA LEU A 237 -0.86 -19.66 7.44
C LEU A 237 -1.77 -19.54 6.20
N GLN A 238 -1.21 -19.66 5.00
CA GLN A 238 -1.99 -19.71 3.75
C GLN A 238 -2.90 -20.95 3.70
N ALA A 239 -2.43 -22.10 4.16
CA ALA A 239 -3.28 -23.29 4.27
C ALA A 239 -4.40 -23.07 5.30
N GLY A 240 -4.15 -22.33 6.39
CA GLY A 240 -5.14 -21.95 7.39
C GLY A 240 -6.27 -21.13 6.80
N ILE A 241 -5.99 -20.05 6.05
CA ILE A 241 -7.04 -19.26 5.39
C ILE A 241 -7.78 -20.09 4.34
N ARG A 242 -7.09 -20.93 3.58
CA ARG A 242 -7.73 -21.85 2.63
C ARG A 242 -8.70 -22.81 3.32
N ALA A 243 -8.33 -23.34 4.48
CA ALA A 243 -9.20 -24.23 5.26
C ALA A 243 -10.43 -23.48 5.82
N ARG A 244 -10.27 -22.28 6.38
CA ARG A 244 -11.38 -21.48 6.91
C ARG A 244 -12.35 -21.02 5.83
N ALA A 245 -11.86 -20.68 4.65
CA ALA A 245 -12.66 -20.25 3.51
C ALA A 245 -13.07 -21.40 2.57
N ALA A 246 -12.76 -22.68 2.88
CA ALA A 246 -12.86 -23.81 1.97
C ALA A 246 -14.19 -23.93 1.24
N LYS A 247 -15.32 -23.81 1.96
CA LYS A 247 -16.67 -23.88 1.39
C LYS A 247 -16.95 -22.79 0.34
N ARG A 248 -16.36 -21.60 0.52
CA ARG A 248 -16.51 -20.46 -0.38
C ARG A 248 -15.57 -20.54 -1.58
N LEU A 249 -14.44 -21.24 -1.41
CA LEU A 249 -13.40 -21.42 -2.44
C LEU A 249 -13.53 -22.76 -3.20
N GLU A 250 -14.55 -23.56 -2.89
CA GLU A 250 -14.78 -24.85 -3.52
C GLU A 250 -14.95 -24.73 -5.04
N GLY A 251 -14.26 -25.61 -5.78
CA GLY A 251 -14.23 -25.56 -7.25
C GLY A 251 -13.31 -24.50 -7.83
N GLY A 252 -12.62 -23.72 -6.98
CA GLY A 252 -11.69 -22.68 -7.43
C GLY A 252 -10.36 -23.21 -7.94
N GLU A 253 -9.85 -22.62 -9.03
CA GLU A 253 -8.56 -22.90 -9.66
C GLU A 253 -7.52 -21.84 -9.25
N ILE A 254 -6.36 -22.28 -8.75
CA ILE A 254 -5.23 -21.39 -8.48
C ILE A 254 -4.58 -21.00 -9.80
N ILE A 255 -4.72 -19.74 -10.20
CA ILE A 255 -4.13 -19.22 -11.44
C ILE A 255 -2.76 -18.59 -11.23
N LYS A 256 -2.44 -18.16 -9.98
CA LYS A 256 -1.14 -17.57 -9.65
C LYS A 256 -0.86 -17.61 -8.16
N VAL A 257 0.41 -17.84 -7.80
CA VAL A 257 0.92 -17.74 -6.43
C VAL A 257 1.95 -16.62 -6.35
N GLU A 258 1.83 -15.76 -5.36
CA GLU A 258 2.61 -14.54 -5.27
C GLU A 258 3.03 -14.24 -3.82
N ALA A 259 4.20 -13.61 -3.66
CA ALA A 259 4.65 -13.08 -2.38
C ALA A 259 5.30 -11.70 -2.55
N HIS A 260 5.15 -10.84 -1.54
CA HIS A 260 5.74 -9.51 -1.57
C HIS A 260 6.06 -9.00 -0.16
N PRO A 261 7.24 -8.37 0.05
CA PRO A 261 7.52 -7.70 1.32
C PRO A 261 6.71 -6.40 1.45
N ILE A 262 6.15 -6.17 2.63
CA ILE A 262 5.43 -4.95 3.00
C ILE A 262 6.26 -4.23 4.06
N PRO A 263 6.75 -3.01 3.82
CA PRO A 263 7.43 -2.22 4.85
C PRO A 263 6.54 -1.98 6.06
N GLU A 264 7.10 -2.12 7.27
CA GLU A 264 6.37 -1.84 8.50
C GLU A 264 6.61 -0.44 9.04
N HIS A 265 7.70 0.19 8.63
CA HIS A 265 8.12 1.50 9.10
C HIS A 265 8.78 2.31 7.98
N PRO A 266 8.73 3.65 8.04
CA PRO A 266 9.53 4.49 7.18
C PRO A 266 11.02 4.25 7.39
N ARG A 267 11.81 4.35 6.31
CA ARG A 267 13.26 4.28 6.41
C ARG A 267 13.81 5.47 7.19
N PRO A 268 14.95 5.31 7.90
CA PRO A 268 15.59 6.39 8.66
C PRO A 268 15.96 7.59 7.79
N ARG A 269 16.52 7.35 6.60
CA ARG A 269 16.98 8.39 5.68
C ARG A 269 16.20 8.32 4.37
N ARG A 270 15.15 9.11 4.25
CA ARG A 270 14.27 9.15 3.08
C ARG A 270 14.64 10.25 2.08
N VAL A 271 15.51 11.16 2.47
CA VAL A 271 16.10 12.20 1.63
C VAL A 271 17.58 12.28 1.95
N VAL A 272 18.43 12.16 0.94
CA VAL A 272 19.90 12.30 1.03
C VAL A 272 20.39 13.05 -0.21
N GLY A 273 21.00 14.20 -0.01
CA GLY A 273 21.35 15.08 -1.11
C GLY A 273 20.10 15.47 -1.92
N ARG A 274 20.13 15.19 -3.21
CA ARG A 274 19.02 15.45 -4.13
C ARG A 274 18.31 14.15 -4.56
N VAL A 275 18.32 13.17 -3.68
CA VAL A 275 17.57 11.91 -3.84
C VAL A 275 16.48 11.85 -2.77
N ALA A 276 15.23 11.69 -3.19
CA ALA A 276 14.08 11.50 -2.30
C ALA A 276 13.44 10.14 -2.54
N LEU A 277 13.08 9.42 -1.48
CA LEU A 277 12.35 8.16 -1.55
C LEU A 277 10.87 8.40 -1.29
N VAL A 278 10.01 7.66 -2.01
CA VAL A 278 8.55 7.72 -1.88
C VAL A 278 7.94 6.32 -1.92
N GLY A 279 6.69 6.18 -1.49
CA GLY A 279 5.99 4.89 -1.48
C GLY A 279 6.70 3.82 -0.64
N ASP A 280 6.65 2.58 -1.09
CA ASP A 280 7.29 1.47 -0.37
C ASP A 280 8.81 1.62 -0.28
N ALA A 281 9.45 2.32 -1.22
CA ALA A 281 10.88 2.62 -1.14
C ALA A 281 11.22 3.50 0.07
N ALA A 282 10.31 4.38 0.46
CA ALA A 282 10.38 5.18 1.68
C ALA A 282 9.82 4.46 2.92
N GLY A 283 9.02 3.41 2.72
CA GLY A 283 8.30 2.71 3.78
C GLY A 283 7.00 3.41 4.21
N THR A 284 6.29 4.08 3.29
CA THR A 284 5.02 4.77 3.57
C THR A 284 3.83 3.81 3.48
N VAL A 285 3.87 2.72 4.24
CA VAL A 285 2.79 1.73 4.36
C VAL A 285 2.30 1.70 5.80
N THR A 286 1.00 1.53 6.03
CA THR A 286 0.47 1.35 7.37
C THR A 286 0.72 -0.06 7.85
N LYS A 287 1.34 -0.21 9.02
CA LYS A 287 1.72 -1.50 9.58
C LYS A 287 0.52 -2.40 9.86
N SER A 288 -0.57 -1.84 10.40
CA SER A 288 -1.75 -2.60 10.84
C SER A 288 -2.58 -3.19 9.70
N SER A 289 -2.65 -2.50 8.56
CA SER A 289 -3.50 -2.90 7.44
C SER A 289 -2.73 -3.25 6.17
N GLY A 290 -1.41 -3.00 6.12
CA GLY A 290 -0.63 -3.17 4.90
C GLY A 290 -1.04 -2.22 3.77
N GLU A 291 -1.80 -1.17 4.09
CA GLU A 291 -2.27 -0.22 3.10
C GLU A 291 -1.12 0.65 2.61
N GLY A 292 -0.78 0.50 1.34
CA GLY A 292 0.33 1.20 0.72
C GLY A 292 -0.02 1.97 -0.55
N ILE A 293 -1.10 1.59 -1.28
CA ILE A 293 -1.38 2.14 -2.62
C ILE A 293 -1.64 3.65 -2.55
N TYR A 294 -2.60 4.08 -1.72
CA TYR A 294 -2.92 5.50 -1.54
C TYR A 294 -1.73 6.27 -1.00
N PHE A 295 -1.10 5.77 0.06
CA PHE A 295 0.03 6.45 0.69
C PHE A 295 1.26 6.52 -0.23
N ALA A 296 1.44 5.55 -1.12
CA ALA A 296 2.49 5.61 -2.14
C ALA A 296 2.25 6.76 -3.11
N ALA A 297 1.05 6.85 -3.70
CA ALA A 297 0.69 7.94 -4.61
C ALA A 297 0.74 9.31 -3.90
N LYS A 298 0.22 9.40 -2.67
CA LYS A 298 0.17 10.64 -1.89
C LYS A 298 1.54 11.14 -1.48
N SER A 299 2.41 10.27 -0.94
CA SER A 299 3.78 10.67 -0.56
C SER A 299 4.57 11.17 -1.76
N ALA A 300 4.38 10.54 -2.90
CA ALA A 300 5.03 10.91 -4.15
C ALA A 300 4.54 12.24 -4.70
N ARG A 301 3.22 12.49 -4.66
CA ARG A 301 2.64 13.79 -5.02
C ARG A 301 3.19 14.90 -4.12
N MET A 302 3.19 14.70 -2.80
CA MET A 302 3.73 15.68 -1.84
C MET A 302 5.23 15.96 -2.08
N CYS A 303 6.01 14.93 -2.41
CA CYS A 303 7.42 15.07 -2.77
C CYS A 303 7.57 15.90 -4.06
N ALA A 304 6.83 15.57 -5.10
CA ALA A 304 6.87 16.26 -6.38
C ALA A 304 6.41 17.73 -6.27
N GLU A 305 5.32 18.00 -5.54
CA GLU A 305 4.85 19.36 -5.25
C GLU A 305 5.91 20.17 -4.50
N THR A 306 6.63 19.56 -3.56
CA THR A 306 7.76 20.19 -2.86
C THR A 306 8.90 20.51 -3.84
N ILE A 307 9.21 19.60 -4.77
CA ILE A 307 10.21 19.86 -5.82
C ILE A 307 9.77 21.03 -6.71
N VAL A 308 8.53 21.05 -7.16
CA VAL A 308 7.98 22.13 -7.99
C VAL A 308 8.10 23.48 -7.28
N GLU A 309 7.67 23.54 -6.03
CA GLU A 309 7.72 24.77 -5.22
C GLU A 309 9.14 25.29 -5.06
N PHE A 310 10.04 24.45 -4.55
CA PHE A 310 11.41 24.88 -4.23
C PHE A 310 12.35 24.90 -5.44
N SER A 311 11.95 24.36 -6.59
CA SER A 311 12.67 24.56 -7.85
C SER A 311 12.20 25.80 -8.63
N ASN A 312 11.21 26.52 -8.14
CA ASN A 312 10.57 27.60 -8.88
C ASN A 312 10.12 27.13 -10.28
N GLY A 313 9.34 26.04 -10.32
CA GLY A 313 8.89 25.45 -11.59
C GLY A 313 10.03 24.90 -12.45
N GLY A 314 11.10 24.39 -11.86
CA GLY A 314 12.22 23.79 -12.57
C GLY A 314 13.34 24.76 -13.00
N GLN A 315 13.35 25.99 -12.51
CA GLN A 315 14.38 27.00 -12.84
C GLN A 315 15.64 26.87 -11.98
N ARG A 316 15.57 26.22 -10.83
CA ARG A 316 16.71 25.92 -9.95
C ARG A 316 16.64 24.52 -9.37
N ILE A 317 17.73 24.06 -8.81
CA ILE A 317 17.81 22.75 -8.14
C ILE A 317 17.50 22.95 -6.66
N PRO A 318 16.51 22.25 -6.07
CA PRO A 318 16.24 22.27 -4.63
C PRO A 318 17.39 21.70 -3.82
N THR A 319 17.60 22.25 -2.62
CA THR A 319 18.56 21.72 -1.65
C THR A 319 17.99 20.50 -0.92
N GLU A 320 18.85 19.75 -0.24
CA GLU A 320 18.42 18.62 0.60
C GLU A 320 17.42 19.05 1.68
N ASP A 321 17.64 20.18 2.33
CA ASP A 321 16.78 20.67 3.41
C ASP A 321 15.41 21.12 2.89
N GLU A 322 15.35 21.68 1.70
CA GLU A 322 14.11 21.99 1.00
C GLU A 322 13.35 20.72 0.62
N LEU A 323 14.04 19.70 0.13
CA LEU A 323 13.42 18.40 -0.14
C LEU A 323 12.88 17.73 1.12
N LYS A 324 13.54 17.85 2.27
CA LYS A 324 13.06 17.32 3.56
C LYS A 324 11.75 17.94 4.01
N ILE A 325 11.32 19.06 3.44
CA ILE A 325 10.04 19.70 3.77
C ILE A 325 8.86 18.77 3.48
N TYR A 326 8.93 17.93 2.41
CA TYR A 326 7.88 16.97 2.15
C TYR A 326 7.69 15.97 3.29
N LEU A 327 8.78 15.58 3.99
CA LEU A 327 8.70 14.69 5.16
C LEU A 327 7.99 15.37 6.33
N LYS A 328 8.27 16.66 6.55
CA LYS A 328 7.59 17.44 7.60
C LYS A 328 6.09 17.58 7.29
N ARG A 329 5.73 17.81 6.03
CA ARG A 329 4.35 17.85 5.56
C ARG A 329 3.65 16.51 5.74
N TRP A 330 4.33 15.42 5.39
CA TRP A 330 3.86 14.05 5.59
C TRP A 330 3.58 13.76 7.07
N ASP A 331 4.56 14.03 7.93
CA ASP A 331 4.45 13.75 9.37
C ASP A 331 3.34 14.62 10.02
N LYS A 332 3.17 15.85 9.58
CA LYS A 332 2.08 16.73 10.04
C LYS A 332 0.71 16.16 9.65
N GLN A 333 0.56 15.63 8.46
CA GLN A 333 -0.73 15.15 7.95
C GLN A 333 -1.07 13.74 8.43
N TYR A 334 -0.10 12.83 8.44
CA TYR A 334 -0.34 11.40 8.66
C TYR A 334 0.36 10.81 9.90
N GLY A 335 1.28 11.53 10.52
CA GLY A 335 2.08 11.00 11.63
C GLY A 335 1.22 10.48 12.79
N MET A 336 0.12 11.17 13.13
CA MET A 336 -0.80 10.72 14.17
C MET A 336 -1.57 9.46 13.72
N THR A 337 -2.00 9.40 12.47
CA THR A 337 -2.69 8.21 11.91
C THR A 337 -1.82 6.97 12.05
N TYR A 338 -0.55 7.05 11.68
CA TYR A 338 0.39 5.92 11.81
C TYR A 338 0.55 5.48 13.27
N LYS A 339 0.72 6.42 14.20
CA LYS A 339 0.85 6.10 15.64
C LYS A 339 -0.38 5.41 16.21
N VAL A 340 -1.58 5.86 15.83
CA VAL A 340 -2.84 5.25 16.27
C VAL A 340 -2.97 3.85 15.69
N LEU A 341 -2.70 3.65 14.40
CA LEU A 341 -2.77 2.33 13.76
C LEU A 341 -1.75 1.35 14.35
N ASP A 342 -0.53 1.80 14.66
CA ASP A 342 0.50 0.98 15.31
C ASP A 342 0.07 0.53 16.71
N LEU A 343 -0.56 1.45 17.48
CA LEU A 343 -1.11 1.12 18.78
C LEU A 343 -2.22 0.08 18.68
N LEU A 344 -3.17 0.27 17.75
CA LEU A 344 -4.28 -0.67 17.54
C LEU A 344 -3.76 -2.05 17.15
N GLN A 345 -2.76 -2.14 16.28
CA GLN A 345 -2.13 -3.42 15.95
C GLN A 345 -1.52 -4.08 17.18
N THR A 346 -0.76 -3.34 17.98
CA THR A 346 -0.11 -3.88 19.19
C THR A 346 -1.13 -4.42 20.18
N VAL A 347 -2.30 -3.77 20.31
CA VAL A 347 -3.36 -4.19 21.23
C VAL A 347 -4.14 -5.38 20.69
N PHE A 348 -4.64 -5.29 19.45
CA PHE A 348 -5.61 -6.26 18.93
C PHE A 348 -5.00 -7.50 18.30
N TYR A 349 -3.77 -7.44 17.75
CA TYR A 349 -3.14 -8.63 17.16
C TYR A 349 -2.28 -9.43 18.15
N ARG A 350 -2.34 -9.13 19.45
CA ARG A 350 -1.49 -9.76 20.46
C ARG A 350 -1.85 -11.22 20.74
N SER A 351 -3.13 -11.57 20.73
CA SER A 351 -3.64 -12.91 21.03
C SER A 351 -4.97 -13.17 20.36
N ASP A 352 -5.41 -14.44 20.29
CA ASP A 352 -6.74 -14.76 19.76
C ASP A 352 -7.86 -14.14 20.60
N ALA A 353 -7.70 -14.05 21.92
CA ALA A 353 -8.65 -13.37 22.79
C ALA A 353 -8.82 -11.88 22.44
N THR A 354 -7.72 -11.17 22.14
CA THR A 354 -7.79 -9.76 21.74
C THR A 354 -8.32 -9.60 20.32
N ARG A 355 -8.11 -10.57 19.43
CA ARG A 355 -8.72 -10.58 18.08
C ARG A 355 -10.22 -10.85 18.13
N GLU A 356 -10.68 -11.76 19.02
CA GLU A 356 -12.11 -11.92 19.28
C GLU A 356 -12.75 -10.61 19.74
N ALA A 357 -12.16 -9.94 20.73
CA ALA A 357 -12.62 -8.66 21.23
C ALA A 357 -12.65 -7.58 20.13
N PHE A 358 -11.68 -7.57 19.23
CA PHE A 358 -11.64 -6.67 18.08
C PHE A 358 -12.82 -6.91 17.13
N VAL A 359 -13.07 -8.16 16.75
CA VAL A 359 -14.21 -8.48 15.86
C VAL A 359 -15.55 -8.21 16.55
N GLU A 360 -15.70 -8.54 17.84
CA GLU A 360 -16.90 -8.19 18.62
C GLU A 360 -17.13 -6.66 18.62
N MET A 361 -16.08 -5.88 18.85
CA MET A 361 -16.15 -4.41 18.83
C MET A 361 -16.60 -3.87 17.47
N CYS A 362 -16.22 -4.52 16.37
CA CYS A 362 -16.64 -4.16 15.01
C CYS A 362 -18.15 -4.33 14.78
N SER A 363 -18.90 -4.97 15.67
CA SER A 363 -20.37 -5.00 15.62
C SER A 363 -21.03 -3.67 16.01
N ASP A 364 -20.28 -2.78 16.68
CA ASP A 364 -20.79 -1.47 17.09
C ASP A 364 -20.83 -0.50 15.91
N ILE A 365 -21.98 0.17 15.72
CA ILE A 365 -22.23 1.07 14.59
C ILE A 365 -21.30 2.30 14.60
N ASP A 366 -20.96 2.83 15.78
CA ASP A 366 -20.06 3.98 15.90
C ASP A 366 -18.62 3.59 15.52
N VAL A 367 -18.20 2.36 15.88
CA VAL A 367 -16.91 1.78 15.50
C VAL A 367 -16.83 1.57 13.98
N GLN A 368 -17.90 1.00 13.39
CA GLN A 368 -17.97 0.82 11.94
C GLN A 368 -17.83 2.15 11.21
N LYS A 369 -18.64 3.13 11.61
CA LYS A 369 -18.62 4.46 10.99
C LYS A 369 -17.23 5.09 11.09
N LEU A 370 -16.63 5.12 12.27
CA LEU A 370 -15.29 5.68 12.46
C LEU A 370 -14.24 4.96 11.61
N THR A 371 -14.34 3.63 11.53
CA THR A 371 -13.42 2.81 10.75
C THR A 371 -13.53 3.14 9.26
N PHE A 372 -14.74 3.18 8.71
CA PHE A 372 -14.94 3.48 7.30
C PHE A 372 -14.62 4.93 6.95
N ASP A 373 -15.07 5.91 7.75
CA ASP A 373 -14.74 7.32 7.52
C ASP A 373 -13.21 7.52 7.49
N SER A 374 -12.50 6.90 8.44
CA SER A 374 -11.04 6.96 8.48
C SER A 374 -10.38 6.25 7.30
N TYR A 375 -10.92 5.12 6.85
CA TYR A 375 -10.38 4.38 5.72
C TYR A 375 -10.67 5.08 4.39
N LEU A 376 -11.92 5.46 4.13
CA LEU A 376 -12.36 6.00 2.84
C LEU A 376 -11.78 7.40 2.56
N TYR A 377 -11.63 8.23 3.60
CA TYR A 377 -11.24 9.64 3.46
C TYR A 377 -9.86 9.97 4.01
N LYS A 378 -9.18 8.99 4.64
CA LYS A 378 -7.84 9.16 5.24
C LYS A 378 -7.74 10.32 6.24
N THR A 379 -8.85 10.62 6.86
CA THR A 379 -8.94 11.62 7.92
C THR A 379 -9.00 10.92 9.27
N VAL A 380 -8.16 11.36 10.22
CA VAL A 380 -8.44 11.05 11.63
C VAL A 380 -9.67 11.88 11.97
N VAL A 381 -10.84 11.25 11.93
CA VAL A 381 -12.09 11.92 12.30
C VAL A 381 -11.94 12.35 13.76
N PRO A 382 -12.03 13.64 14.09
CA PRO A 382 -12.15 14.07 15.46
C PRO A 382 -13.49 13.54 15.98
N ALA A 383 -13.48 12.36 16.59
CA ALA A 383 -14.69 11.83 17.17
C ALA A 383 -15.12 12.74 18.32
N ASN A 384 -16.43 12.99 18.42
CA ASN A 384 -17.01 13.63 19.59
C ASN A 384 -16.44 12.97 20.86
N PRO A 385 -15.94 13.71 21.86
CA PRO A 385 -15.35 13.14 23.07
C PRO A 385 -16.24 12.07 23.73
N LEU A 386 -17.56 12.22 23.68
CA LEU A 386 -18.51 11.22 24.19
C LEU A 386 -18.47 9.91 23.37
N VAL A 387 -18.30 9.99 22.05
CA VAL A 387 -18.15 8.82 21.17
C VAL A 387 -16.82 8.13 21.44
N GLN A 388 -15.75 8.90 21.64
CA GLN A 388 -14.43 8.36 22.00
C GLN A 388 -14.48 7.65 23.36
N MET A 389 -15.12 8.23 24.36
CA MET A 389 -15.30 7.59 25.67
C MET A 389 -16.13 6.30 25.57
N LYS A 390 -17.22 6.30 24.77
CA LYS A 390 -18.06 5.12 24.52
C LYS A 390 -17.26 4.01 23.85
N ILE A 391 -16.49 4.34 22.81
CA ILE A 391 -15.63 3.38 22.07
C ILE A 391 -14.56 2.83 23.03
N THR A 392 -13.90 3.69 23.80
CA THR A 392 -12.88 3.27 24.78
C THR A 392 -13.47 2.32 25.83
N ALA A 393 -14.63 2.65 26.40
CA ALA A 393 -15.30 1.81 27.40
C ALA A 393 -15.70 0.45 26.80
N LYS A 394 -16.24 0.42 25.56
CA LYS A 394 -16.55 -0.82 24.84
C LYS A 394 -15.31 -1.64 24.52
N THR A 395 -14.23 -1.00 24.07
CA THR A 395 -12.95 -1.65 23.82
C THR A 395 -12.42 -2.35 25.07
N VAL A 396 -12.41 -1.65 26.21
CA VAL A 396 -12.00 -2.23 27.50
C VAL A 396 -12.92 -3.37 27.90
N GLY A 397 -14.25 -3.20 27.76
CA GLY A 397 -15.23 -4.25 28.04
C GLY A 397 -15.06 -5.50 27.16
N SER A 398 -14.81 -5.32 25.86
CA SER A 398 -14.57 -6.44 24.93
C SER A 398 -13.23 -7.13 25.22
N LEU A 399 -12.18 -6.38 25.55
CA LEU A 399 -10.89 -6.96 25.95
C LEU A 399 -11.01 -7.81 27.24
N ILE A 400 -11.78 -7.34 28.23
CA ILE A 400 -12.04 -8.08 29.45
C ILE A 400 -12.81 -9.38 29.13
N ARG A 401 -13.88 -9.31 28.31
CA ARG A 401 -14.65 -10.51 27.88
C ARG A 401 -13.81 -11.45 27.04
N GLY A 402 -13.02 -10.94 26.10
CA GLY A 402 -12.13 -11.74 25.27
C GLY A 402 -11.10 -12.51 26.09
N HIS A 403 -10.56 -11.93 27.17
CA HIS A 403 -9.73 -12.66 28.10
C HIS A 403 -10.47 -13.73 28.90
N ALA A 404 -11.73 -13.48 29.25
CA ALA A 404 -12.55 -14.43 29.98
C ALA A 404 -13.04 -15.61 29.12
N LEU A 405 -13.18 -15.40 27.80
CA LEU A 405 -13.65 -16.41 26.84
C LEU A 405 -12.49 -17.19 26.19
N ALA A 406 -11.24 -16.75 26.37
CA ALA A 406 -10.11 -17.49 25.85
C ALA A 406 -10.02 -18.86 26.54
N PRO A 407 -10.05 -19.97 25.79
CA PRO A 407 -9.85 -21.29 26.39
C PRO A 407 -8.49 -21.29 27.08
N THR A 408 -8.50 -21.55 28.40
CA THR A 408 -7.28 -21.83 29.14
C THR A 408 -6.69 -23.09 28.55
N ARG A 409 -5.70 -22.95 27.67
CA ARG A 409 -4.89 -24.09 27.23
C ARG A 409 -4.15 -24.59 28.46
N SER A 410 -4.61 -25.73 29.00
CA SER A 410 -3.79 -26.56 29.87
C SER A 410 -2.53 -26.94 29.11
N TRP A 411 -1.39 -26.70 29.72
CA TRP A 411 -0.05 -27.01 29.23
C TRP A 411 0.13 -28.53 29.03
#